data_adefbc26d094cb0d4339495476b7511f
#
_entry.id   adefbc26d094cb0d4339495476b7511f
#
_cell.length_a   1.000
_cell.length_b   1.000
_cell.length_c   1.000
_cell.angle_alpha   90.00
_cell.angle_beta   90.00
_cell.angle_gamma   90.00
#
_symmetry.space_group_name_H-M   'P 1'
#
loop_
_entity.id
_entity.type
_entity.pdbx_description
1 polymer ?
#
loop_
_entity_poly.entity_id
_entity_poly.type
_entity_poly.pdbx_seq_one_letter_code
_entity_poly.pdbx_strand_id
1 'polypeptide(L)'
;QEGAQGYKTVKEKSAVVRFKVVGEDAYFLAWTTTPWTLPSNVALCVNPNDTYVKVKAVDGYTYYMAEALADKVLSQLLSKEDAEAGKKAYEVLETYKGKDLEYKEYEPLYDCAKQVADKLGKKGFFVTCDTYVTMSDGTGIVHIAPAFGEDDANVGRNYDLPFVQFVNDKGELTAETPFAGMWVKDADPE
;
A
#
# COMPACT_ATOMS: atom_id res chain seq x y z
N GLN A 1 -2.84 -17.97 -14.98
CA GLN A 1 -2.29 -18.13 -14.91
C GLN A 1 -1.60 -18.78 -15.23
N GLU A 2 -1.39 -19.04 -15.46
CA GLU A 2 -0.67 -19.55 -15.67
C GLU A 2 -0.12 -20.02 -15.29
N GLY A 3 -0.27 -19.99 -15.44
CA GLY A 3 0.64 -20.43 -15.16
C GLY A 3 0.63 -21.06 -14.20
N ALA A 4 -0.24 -21.20 -13.89
CA ALA A 4 -0.15 -21.63 -12.66
C ALA A 4 0.68 -22.78 -12.47
N GLN A 5 1.02 -23.40 -13.24
CA GLN A 5 1.68 -24.50 -12.97
C GLN A 5 2.95 -24.34 -12.54
N GLY A 6 3.84 -24.22 -13.21
CA GLY A 6 5.20 -24.12 -12.78
C GLY A 6 5.38 -23.01 -11.80
N TYR A 7 4.71 -21.94 -12.02
CA TYR A 7 4.98 -20.82 -11.17
C TYR A 7 4.43 -20.97 -9.78
N LYS A 8 3.68 -21.97 -9.52
CA LYS A 8 3.23 -22.16 -8.16
C LYS A 8 4.33 -22.46 -7.22
N THR A 9 5.43 -22.97 -7.71
CA THR A 9 6.56 -23.21 -6.84
C THR A 9 7.30 -21.93 -6.55
N VAL A 10 6.99 -20.86 -7.29
CA VAL A 10 7.57 -19.54 -7.08
C VAL A 10 6.51 -18.70 -6.43
N LYS A 11 6.63 -18.50 -5.13
CA LYS A 11 5.69 -17.67 -4.42
C LYS A 11 5.75 -16.26 -4.92
N GLU A 12 4.58 -15.69 -5.21
CA GLU A 12 4.52 -14.26 -5.44
C GLU A 12 4.90 -13.55 -4.17
N LYS A 13 5.81 -12.60 -4.27
CA LYS A 13 6.17 -11.79 -3.12
C LYS A 13 5.05 -10.84 -2.80
N SER A 14 4.63 -10.83 -1.56
CA SER A 14 3.76 -9.78 -1.06
C SER A 14 4.60 -8.87 -0.17
N ALA A 15 4.24 -7.61 -0.10
CA ALA A 15 4.97 -6.64 0.69
C ALA A 15 4.01 -5.78 1.49
N VAL A 16 4.44 -5.45 2.71
CA VAL A 16 3.78 -4.44 3.53
C VAL A 16 4.69 -3.21 3.48
N VAL A 17 4.14 -2.10 3.05
CA VAL A 17 4.91 -0.88 2.77
C VAL A 17 4.40 0.25 3.66
N ARG A 18 5.32 1.02 4.22
CA ARG A 18 5.00 2.18 5.04
C ARG A 18 4.91 3.43 4.18
N PHE A 19 3.78 4.13 4.29
CA PHE A 19 3.58 5.42 3.63
C PHE A 19 3.46 6.49 4.69
N LYS A 20 4.38 7.45 4.70
CA LYS A 20 4.44 8.49 5.72
C LYS A 20 3.22 9.41 5.62
N VAL A 21 2.52 9.58 6.73
CA VAL A 21 1.36 10.48 6.80
C VAL A 21 1.85 11.93 6.83
N VAL A 22 1.21 12.79 6.05
CA VAL A 22 1.56 14.21 6.02
C VAL A 22 1.16 14.84 7.35
N GLY A 23 2.11 15.53 7.98
CA GLY A 23 1.83 16.27 9.22
C GLY A 23 1.78 15.44 10.48
N GLU A 24 2.07 14.14 10.41
CA GLU A 24 2.08 13.25 11.58
C GLU A 24 3.31 12.38 11.57
N ASP A 25 3.77 12.01 12.76
CA ASP A 25 4.83 11.01 12.88
C ASP A 25 4.20 9.62 12.91
N ALA A 26 3.57 9.27 11.80
CA ALA A 26 2.84 8.02 11.65
C ALA A 26 2.87 7.56 10.19
N TYR A 27 2.57 6.29 9.97
CA TYR A 27 2.62 5.68 8.65
C TYR A 27 1.35 4.87 8.40
N PHE A 28 0.87 4.88 7.16
CA PHE A 28 -0.10 3.88 6.72
C PHE A 28 0.66 2.62 6.36
N LEU A 29 0.20 1.46 6.83
CA LEU A 29 0.72 0.16 6.39
C LEU A 29 -0.17 -0.34 5.26
N ALA A 30 0.37 -0.35 4.06
CA ALA A 30 -0.35 -0.83 2.89
C ALA A 30 0.24 -2.16 2.42
N TRP A 31 -0.59 -2.97 1.80
CA TRP A 31 -0.20 -4.29 1.34
C TRP A 31 -0.33 -4.37 -0.18
N THR A 32 0.63 -5.04 -0.80
CA THR A 32 0.60 -5.27 -2.24
C THR A 32 1.18 -6.64 -2.57
N THR A 33 0.66 -7.26 -3.63
CA THR A 33 1.24 -8.47 -4.21
C THR A 33 2.05 -8.15 -5.46
N THR A 34 2.10 -6.87 -5.86
CA THR A 34 2.79 -6.43 -7.06
C THR A 34 3.71 -5.26 -6.74
N PRO A 35 4.81 -5.48 -6.00
CA PRO A 35 5.68 -4.39 -5.55
C PRO A 35 6.24 -3.54 -6.69
N TRP A 36 6.39 -4.12 -7.89
CA TRP A 36 6.91 -3.38 -9.05
C TRP A 36 5.97 -2.28 -9.54
N THR A 37 4.72 -2.24 -9.07
CA THR A 37 3.78 -1.16 -9.42
C THR A 37 3.87 0.02 -8.45
N LEU A 38 4.64 -0.09 -7.37
CA LEU A 38 4.77 0.97 -6.37
C LEU A 38 5.23 2.31 -6.93
N PRO A 39 6.14 2.38 -7.92
CA PRO A 39 6.48 3.67 -8.53
C PRO A 39 5.29 4.39 -9.15
N SER A 40 4.24 3.66 -9.53
CA SER A 40 3.02 4.23 -10.10
C SER A 40 1.93 4.49 -9.06
N ASN A 41 2.24 4.34 -7.77
CA ASN A 41 1.28 4.60 -6.70
C ASN A 41 0.79 6.04 -6.72
N VAL A 42 -0.52 6.24 -6.64
CA VAL A 42 -1.11 7.57 -6.58
C VAL A 42 -2.14 7.68 -5.46
N ALA A 43 -2.50 6.59 -4.80
CA ALA A 43 -3.45 6.62 -3.69
C ALA A 43 -3.36 5.35 -2.86
N LEU A 44 -4.00 5.37 -1.72
CA LEU A 44 -4.25 4.20 -0.89
C LEU A 44 -5.75 4.03 -0.80
N CYS A 45 -6.23 2.81 -0.58
CA CYS A 45 -7.65 2.52 -0.49
C CYS A 45 -7.99 1.72 0.76
N VAL A 46 -9.04 2.13 1.44
CA VAL A 46 -9.56 1.46 2.64
C VAL A 46 -11.03 1.12 2.42
N ASN A 47 -11.54 0.16 3.20
CA ASN A 47 -12.97 -0.13 3.18
C ASN A 47 -13.68 0.83 4.12
N PRO A 48 -14.63 1.65 3.62
CA PRO A 48 -15.25 2.68 4.45
C PRO A 48 -16.09 2.14 5.60
N ASN A 49 -16.50 0.88 5.52
CA ASN A 49 -17.37 0.25 6.51
C ASN A 49 -16.61 -0.51 7.59
N ASP A 50 -15.33 -0.75 7.41
CA ASP A 50 -14.52 -1.49 8.37
C ASP A 50 -13.83 -0.57 9.37
N THR A 51 -13.35 -1.17 10.46
CA THR A 51 -12.71 -0.43 11.53
C THR A 51 -11.19 -0.42 11.34
N TYR A 52 -10.60 0.75 11.50
CA TYR A 52 -9.15 0.96 11.40
C TYR A 52 -8.63 1.53 12.70
N VAL A 53 -7.38 1.24 13.03
CA VAL A 53 -6.76 1.70 14.27
C VAL A 53 -5.46 2.44 13.98
N LYS A 54 -5.15 3.39 14.88
CA LYS A 54 -3.83 4.01 14.94
C LYS A 54 -3.14 3.37 16.14
N VAL A 55 -2.00 2.74 15.91
CA VAL A 55 -1.32 1.96 16.92
C VAL A 55 0.14 2.36 17.07
N LYS A 56 0.66 2.27 18.29
CA LYS A 56 2.09 2.38 18.56
C LYS A 56 2.64 0.97 18.62
N ALA A 57 3.53 0.63 17.69
CA ALA A 57 4.09 -0.71 17.61
C ALA A 57 5.38 -0.84 18.44
N VAL A 58 5.78 -2.09 18.71
CA VAL A 58 6.99 -2.36 19.50
C VAL A 58 8.27 -1.91 18.81
N ASP A 59 8.23 -1.72 17.48
CA ASP A 59 9.39 -1.20 16.73
C ASP A 59 9.58 0.31 16.91
N GLY A 60 8.73 0.96 17.66
CA GLY A 60 8.81 2.39 17.92
C GLY A 60 8.04 3.26 16.95
N TYR A 61 7.45 2.68 15.91
CA TYR A 61 6.69 3.43 14.91
C TYR A 61 5.20 3.42 15.23
N THR A 62 4.50 4.43 14.73
CA THR A 62 3.05 4.52 14.82
C THR A 62 2.46 4.21 13.45
N TYR A 63 1.45 3.33 13.42
CA TYR A 63 0.86 2.86 12.17
C TYR A 63 -0.65 2.99 12.17
N TYR A 64 -1.20 3.19 10.96
CA TYR A 64 -2.62 3.04 10.69
C TYR A 64 -2.83 1.75 9.92
N MET A 65 -3.80 0.94 10.33
CA MET A 65 -4.15 -0.29 9.62
C MET A 65 -5.51 -0.81 10.10
N ALA A 66 -6.02 -1.84 9.44
CA ALA A 66 -7.28 -2.45 9.84
C ALA A 66 -7.15 -3.14 11.20
N GLU A 67 -8.13 -2.91 12.06
CA GLU A 67 -8.16 -3.53 13.38
C GLU A 67 -8.15 -5.06 13.30
N ALA A 68 -8.94 -5.61 12.37
CA ALA A 68 -9.06 -7.06 12.23
C ALA A 68 -7.74 -7.76 11.84
N LEU A 69 -6.80 -7.03 11.26
CA LEU A 69 -5.54 -7.58 10.77
C LEU A 69 -4.33 -7.18 11.61
N ALA A 70 -4.54 -6.32 12.61
CA ALA A 70 -3.43 -5.78 13.40
C ALA A 70 -2.65 -6.86 14.13
N ASP A 71 -3.32 -7.80 14.76
CA ASP A 71 -2.64 -8.89 15.48
C ASP A 71 -1.79 -9.73 14.53
N LYS A 72 -2.35 -10.11 13.40
CA LYS A 72 -1.67 -10.96 12.44
C LYS A 72 -0.42 -10.29 11.87
N VAL A 73 -0.52 -9.03 11.52
CA VAL A 73 0.59 -8.30 10.89
C VAL A 73 1.64 -7.89 11.90
N LEU A 74 1.22 -7.29 13.01
CA LEU A 74 2.16 -6.70 13.96
C LEU A 74 2.80 -7.72 14.90
N SER A 75 2.18 -8.89 15.09
CA SER A 75 2.80 -9.94 15.88
C SER A 75 4.12 -10.41 15.27
N GLN A 76 4.31 -10.22 13.99
CA GLN A 76 5.56 -10.57 13.31
C GLN A 76 6.73 -9.68 13.77
N LEU A 77 6.47 -8.57 14.42
CA LEU A 77 7.50 -7.68 14.96
C LEU A 77 8.06 -8.19 16.29
N LEU A 78 7.36 -9.13 16.93
CA LEU A 78 7.83 -9.69 18.19
C LEU A 78 8.86 -10.79 17.95
N SER A 79 9.89 -10.83 18.79
CA SER A 79 10.79 -11.97 18.81
C SER A 79 10.01 -13.18 19.34
N LYS A 80 10.50 -14.36 19.06
CA LYS A 80 9.88 -15.58 19.55
C LYS A 80 9.80 -15.57 21.08
N GLU A 81 10.84 -15.10 21.74
CA GLU A 81 10.88 -15.00 23.20
C GLU A 81 9.82 -14.04 23.73
N ASP A 82 9.69 -12.88 23.10
CA ASP A 82 8.70 -11.89 23.53
C ASP A 82 7.28 -12.39 23.31
N ALA A 83 7.03 -13.10 22.21
CA ALA A 83 5.73 -13.68 21.94
C ALA A 83 5.38 -14.73 22.99
N GLU A 84 6.33 -15.57 23.37
CA GLU A 84 6.13 -16.60 24.40
C GLU A 84 5.92 -15.96 25.78
N ALA A 85 6.52 -14.80 26.02
CA ALA A 85 6.34 -14.08 27.28
C ALA A 85 5.02 -13.32 27.35
N GLY A 86 4.21 -13.36 26.29
CA GLY A 86 2.91 -12.69 26.27
C GLY A 86 2.99 -11.19 26.05
N LYS A 87 4.09 -10.69 25.52
CA LYS A 87 4.22 -9.26 25.22
C LYS A 87 3.31 -8.88 24.07
N LYS A 88 2.77 -7.68 24.14
CA LYS A 88 1.93 -7.16 23.06
C LYS A 88 2.80 -6.53 21.98
N ALA A 89 2.43 -6.75 20.72
CA ALA A 89 3.14 -6.19 19.59
C ALA A 89 2.84 -4.70 19.38
N TYR A 90 1.74 -4.20 19.94
CA TYR A 90 1.30 -2.82 19.72
C TYR A 90 0.32 -2.37 20.79
N GLU A 91 0.12 -1.04 20.85
CA GLU A 91 -0.88 -0.43 21.71
C GLU A 91 -1.80 0.40 20.82
N VAL A 92 -3.12 0.24 20.97
CA VAL A 92 -4.10 1.00 20.20
C VAL A 92 -4.21 2.40 20.78
N LEU A 93 -3.94 3.41 19.96
CA LEU A 93 -4.03 4.81 20.35
C LEU A 93 -5.39 5.41 20.01
N GLU A 94 -5.91 5.11 18.82
CA GLU A 94 -7.18 5.63 18.33
C GLU A 94 -7.85 4.62 17.41
N THR A 95 -9.16 4.72 17.29
CA THR A 95 -9.97 3.84 16.44
C THR A 95 -10.82 4.70 15.50
N TYR A 96 -10.90 4.28 14.23
CA TYR A 96 -11.62 5.00 13.18
C TYR A 96 -12.44 4.05 12.34
N LYS A 97 -13.46 4.57 11.64
CA LYS A 97 -14.02 3.88 10.49
C LYS A 97 -13.19 4.24 9.27
N GLY A 98 -13.17 3.36 8.27
CA GLY A 98 -12.41 3.65 7.04
C GLY A 98 -12.80 4.98 6.41
N LYS A 99 -14.09 5.31 6.41
CA LYS A 99 -14.57 6.59 5.87
C LYS A 99 -13.97 7.81 6.56
N ASP A 100 -13.55 7.68 7.81
CA ASP A 100 -12.94 8.77 8.57
C ASP A 100 -11.51 9.06 8.10
N LEU A 101 -10.90 8.11 7.40
CA LEU A 101 -9.55 8.27 6.86
C LEU A 101 -9.55 8.82 5.43
N GLU A 102 -10.72 8.91 4.79
CA GLU A 102 -10.83 9.40 3.42
C GLU A 102 -10.21 10.77 3.26
N TYR A 103 -9.44 10.95 2.19
CA TYR A 103 -8.71 12.18 1.86
C TYR A 103 -7.52 12.52 2.77
N LYS A 104 -7.20 11.69 3.74
CA LYS A 104 -6.00 11.90 4.55
C LYS A 104 -4.78 11.69 3.66
N GLU A 105 -3.84 12.63 3.70
CA GLU A 105 -2.72 12.67 2.77
C GLU A 105 -1.47 11.96 3.28
N TYR A 106 -0.67 11.44 2.35
CA TYR A 106 0.60 10.82 2.67
C TYR A 106 1.67 11.29 1.70
N GLU A 107 2.94 11.07 2.06
CA GLU A 107 4.07 11.48 1.22
C GLU A 107 4.32 10.41 0.15
N PRO A 108 4.57 10.81 -1.11
CA PRO A 108 4.88 9.85 -2.17
C PRO A 108 6.13 9.04 -1.85
N LEU A 109 6.14 7.75 -2.22
CA LEU A 109 7.34 6.92 -2.08
C LEU A 109 8.42 7.32 -3.08
N TYR A 110 8.00 7.75 -4.27
CA TYR A 110 8.92 8.12 -5.36
C TYR A 110 8.47 9.43 -5.99
N ASP A 111 9.44 10.26 -6.35
CA ASP A 111 9.14 11.56 -6.98
C ASP A 111 8.57 11.43 -8.38
N CYS A 112 8.86 10.33 -9.09
CA CYS A 112 8.43 10.19 -10.47
C CYS A 112 6.91 10.28 -10.63
N ALA A 113 6.14 9.62 -9.77
CA ALA A 113 4.69 9.70 -9.83
C ALA A 113 4.18 11.09 -9.48
N LYS A 114 4.82 11.74 -8.51
CA LYS A 114 4.45 13.10 -8.12
C LYS A 114 4.65 14.07 -9.29
N GLN A 115 5.76 13.93 -10.02
CA GLN A 115 6.03 14.78 -11.18
C GLN A 115 4.96 14.63 -12.26
N VAL A 116 4.52 13.39 -12.52
CA VAL A 116 3.45 13.15 -13.50
C VAL A 116 2.13 13.75 -13.02
N ALA A 117 1.79 13.54 -11.75
CA ALA A 117 0.56 14.10 -11.18
C ALA A 117 0.55 15.63 -11.30
N ASP A 118 1.68 16.29 -11.00
CA ASP A 118 1.81 17.72 -11.09
C ASP A 118 1.63 18.21 -12.54
N LYS A 119 2.21 17.48 -13.51
CA LYS A 119 2.05 17.81 -14.92
C LYS A 119 0.61 17.70 -15.40
N LEU A 120 -0.12 16.71 -14.86
CA LEU A 120 -1.52 16.52 -15.20
C LEU A 120 -2.46 17.45 -14.45
N GLY A 121 -1.95 18.17 -13.45
CA GLY A 121 -2.76 19.03 -12.61
C GLY A 121 -3.77 18.28 -11.75
N LYS A 122 -3.49 17.01 -11.45
CA LYS A 122 -4.39 16.16 -10.66
C LYS A 122 -3.81 15.88 -9.29
N LYS A 123 -4.68 15.86 -8.28
CA LYS A 123 -4.28 15.52 -6.93
C LYS A 123 -4.22 14.02 -6.75
N GLY A 124 -3.17 13.56 -6.12
CA GLY A 124 -3.03 12.16 -5.71
C GLY A 124 -2.46 12.10 -4.29
N PHE A 125 -2.02 10.91 -3.90
CA PHE A 125 -1.33 10.65 -2.63
C PHE A 125 -2.20 10.93 -1.41
N PHE A 126 -3.41 10.38 -1.44
CA PHE A 126 -4.35 10.44 -0.31
C PHE A 126 -5.13 9.13 -0.21
N VAL A 127 -5.83 8.96 0.90
CA VAL A 127 -6.65 7.77 1.14
C VAL A 127 -7.98 7.88 0.42
N THR A 128 -8.35 6.82 -0.29
CA THR A 128 -9.64 6.68 -0.95
C THR A 128 -10.44 5.57 -0.27
N CYS A 129 -11.70 5.43 -0.62
CA CYS A 129 -12.57 4.39 -0.06
C CYS A 129 -13.22 3.57 -1.15
N ASP A 130 -13.25 2.25 -0.96
CA ASP A 130 -14.00 1.36 -1.83
C ASP A 130 -14.29 0.05 -1.08
N THR A 131 -15.43 -0.54 -1.35
CA THR A 131 -15.89 -1.73 -0.63
C THR A 131 -15.23 -3.03 -1.10
N TYR A 132 -14.43 -3.00 -2.16
CA TYR A 132 -13.73 -4.21 -2.60
C TYR A 132 -12.57 -4.61 -1.67
N VAL A 133 -12.11 -3.68 -0.84
CA VAL A 133 -11.01 -3.97 0.10
C VAL A 133 -11.47 -4.97 1.15
N THR A 134 -10.74 -6.05 1.32
CA THR A 134 -11.13 -7.13 2.25
C THR A 134 -10.30 -7.13 3.52
N MET A 135 -10.82 -7.81 4.54
CA MET A 135 -10.13 -8.01 5.82
C MET A 135 -9.56 -9.42 5.95
N SER A 136 -9.49 -10.17 4.84
CA SER A 136 -9.01 -11.55 4.88
C SER A 136 -7.49 -11.66 4.81
N ASP A 137 -6.85 -10.71 4.14
CA ASP A 137 -5.39 -10.72 3.97
C ASP A 137 -4.85 -9.30 4.00
N GLY A 138 -3.55 -9.18 4.22
CA GLY A 138 -2.86 -7.91 4.14
C GLY A 138 -3.07 -7.04 5.37
N THR A 139 -3.26 -5.77 5.16
CA THR A 139 -3.37 -4.77 6.24
C THR A 139 -4.70 -4.04 6.26
N GLY A 140 -5.58 -4.32 5.30
CA GLY A 140 -6.83 -3.57 5.11
C GLY A 140 -6.64 -2.26 4.38
N ILE A 141 -5.41 -1.92 4.01
CA ILE A 141 -5.09 -0.75 3.19
C ILE A 141 -4.34 -1.26 1.97
N VAL A 142 -4.85 -0.96 0.78
CA VAL A 142 -4.21 -1.39 -0.46
C VAL A 142 -3.67 -0.19 -1.22
N HIS A 143 -2.56 -0.39 -1.94
CA HIS A 143 -2.01 0.67 -2.76
C HIS A 143 -2.73 0.71 -4.11
N ILE A 144 -2.90 1.90 -4.66
CA ILE A 144 -3.64 2.12 -5.90
C ILE A 144 -2.72 2.64 -6.99
N ALA A 145 -2.69 1.92 -8.10
CA ALA A 145 -1.99 2.32 -9.33
C ALA A 145 -2.96 2.07 -10.50
N PRO A 146 -3.72 3.08 -10.93
CA PRO A 146 -4.82 2.91 -11.88
C PRO A 146 -4.46 2.23 -13.20
N ALA A 147 -3.20 2.31 -13.61
CA ALA A 147 -2.74 1.68 -14.85
C ALA A 147 -2.60 0.15 -14.76
N PHE A 148 -2.68 -0.43 -13.57
CA PHE A 148 -2.31 -1.83 -13.34
C PHE A 148 -3.41 -2.72 -12.79
N GLY A 149 -4.64 -2.26 -12.71
CA GLY A 149 -5.72 -3.11 -12.22
C GLY A 149 -7.08 -2.48 -12.46
N GLU A 150 -8.10 -3.34 -12.63
CA GLU A 150 -9.45 -2.87 -12.88
C GLU A 150 -10.03 -2.16 -11.66
N ASP A 151 -9.85 -2.73 -10.47
CA ASP A 151 -10.33 -2.09 -9.24
C ASP A 151 -9.60 -0.76 -9.02
N ASP A 152 -8.30 -0.73 -9.28
CA ASP A 152 -7.50 0.48 -9.17
C ASP A 152 -7.98 1.55 -10.16
N ALA A 153 -8.30 1.13 -11.39
CA ALA A 153 -8.81 2.06 -12.40
C ALA A 153 -10.18 2.62 -12.02
N ASN A 154 -11.03 1.79 -11.40
CA ASN A 154 -12.34 2.25 -10.91
C ASN A 154 -12.18 3.30 -9.82
N VAL A 155 -11.28 3.08 -8.87
CA VAL A 155 -10.97 4.06 -7.83
C VAL A 155 -10.40 5.33 -8.48
N GLY A 156 -9.55 5.16 -9.47
CA GLY A 156 -8.97 6.30 -10.20
C GLY A 156 -10.03 7.18 -10.84
N ARG A 157 -11.04 6.59 -11.42
CA ARG A 157 -12.15 7.35 -12.02
C ARG A 157 -13.02 8.03 -10.97
N ASN A 158 -13.30 7.32 -9.87
CA ASN A 158 -14.17 7.85 -8.82
C ASN A 158 -13.56 9.06 -8.12
N TYR A 159 -12.24 9.11 -8.02
CA TYR A 159 -11.51 10.18 -7.32
C TYR A 159 -10.73 11.09 -8.25
N ASP A 160 -10.85 10.89 -9.57
CA ASP A 160 -10.11 11.64 -10.58
C ASP A 160 -8.61 11.64 -10.32
N LEU A 161 -8.06 10.45 -10.06
CA LEU A 161 -6.64 10.28 -9.75
C LEU A 161 -5.78 10.41 -11.00
N PRO A 162 -4.50 10.80 -10.86
CA PRO A 162 -3.57 10.78 -12.00
C PRO A 162 -3.40 9.36 -12.52
N PHE A 163 -3.33 9.22 -13.84
CA PHE A 163 -3.03 7.94 -14.46
C PHE A 163 -1.54 7.91 -14.76
N VAL A 164 -0.81 7.06 -14.02
CA VAL A 164 0.64 7.00 -14.09
C VAL A 164 1.05 5.60 -14.50
N GLN A 165 1.83 5.47 -15.56
CA GLN A 165 2.31 4.19 -16.03
C GLN A 165 3.79 4.30 -16.38
N PHE A 166 4.63 3.55 -15.66
CA PHE A 166 6.06 3.55 -15.86
C PHE A 166 6.57 2.21 -16.43
N VAL A 167 5.68 1.48 -17.11
CA VAL A 167 6.05 0.21 -17.75
C VAL A 167 5.72 0.32 -19.23
N ASN A 168 6.70 0.06 -20.09
CA ASN A 168 6.49 0.11 -21.54
C ASN A 168 5.93 -1.21 -22.06
N ASP A 169 5.68 -1.30 -23.38
CA ASP A 169 5.08 -2.47 -24.02
C ASP A 169 5.94 -3.73 -23.90
N LYS A 170 7.23 -3.57 -23.59
CA LYS A 170 8.15 -4.70 -23.41
C LYS A 170 8.22 -5.18 -21.96
N GLY A 171 7.45 -4.58 -21.04
CA GLY A 171 7.50 -4.90 -19.62
C GLY A 171 8.67 -4.26 -18.90
N GLU A 172 9.29 -3.25 -19.48
CA GLU A 172 10.41 -2.53 -18.88
C GLU A 172 9.93 -1.22 -18.25
N LEU A 173 10.58 -0.82 -17.17
CA LEU A 173 10.27 0.45 -16.52
C LEU A 173 10.78 1.62 -17.37
N THR A 174 9.99 2.69 -17.43
CA THR A 174 10.30 3.82 -18.30
C THR A 174 11.34 4.76 -17.68
N ALA A 175 11.79 5.73 -18.48
CA ALA A 175 12.84 6.66 -18.07
C ALA A 175 12.48 7.55 -16.88
N GLU A 176 11.19 7.68 -16.57
CA GLU A 176 10.76 8.48 -15.42
C GLU A 176 11.05 7.82 -14.08
N THR A 177 11.36 6.52 -14.08
CA THR A 177 11.64 5.82 -12.83
C THR A 177 13.14 5.69 -12.58
N PRO A 178 13.55 5.47 -11.32
CA PRO A 178 14.96 5.18 -11.03
C PRO A 178 15.40 3.82 -11.57
N PHE A 179 14.48 3.02 -12.09
CA PHE A 179 14.74 1.68 -12.59
C PHE A 179 14.58 1.60 -14.12
N ALA A 180 14.79 2.73 -14.81
CA ALA A 180 14.56 2.81 -16.26
C ALA A 180 15.27 1.70 -17.02
N GLY A 181 14.52 1.05 -17.92
CA GLY A 181 15.06 -0.03 -18.73
C GLY A 181 15.08 -1.40 -18.08
N MET A 182 14.87 -1.48 -16.78
CA MET A 182 14.82 -2.78 -16.11
C MET A 182 13.47 -3.44 -16.35
N TRP A 183 13.48 -4.75 -16.44
CA TRP A 183 12.24 -5.49 -16.49
C TRP A 183 11.56 -5.41 -15.14
N VAL A 184 10.22 -5.28 -15.11
CA VAL A 184 9.50 -4.96 -13.87
C VAL A 184 9.81 -5.89 -12.71
N LYS A 185 9.98 -7.18 -12.95
CA LYS A 185 10.23 -8.12 -11.85
C LYS A 185 11.65 -8.02 -11.30
N ASP A 186 12.57 -7.47 -12.07
CA ASP A 186 13.95 -7.29 -11.61
C ASP A 186 14.09 -6.03 -10.76
N ALA A 187 13.14 -5.10 -10.88
CA ALA A 187 13.13 -3.86 -10.13
C ALA A 187 12.25 -3.92 -8.88
N ASP A 188 11.83 -5.13 -8.47
CA ASP A 188 10.99 -5.32 -7.29
C ASP A 188 11.70 -4.71 -6.06
N PRO A 189 11.11 -3.71 -5.42
CA PRO A 189 11.80 -2.99 -4.34
C PRO A 189 11.91 -3.74 -3.03
N GLU A 190 11.30 -4.90 -2.88
CA GLU A 190 11.42 -5.60 -1.62
C GLU A 190 10.89 -4.85 -0.46
#